data_d57c1a874c712cea74d0db97da4203ed
#
_entry.id   d57c1a874c712cea74d0db97da4203ed
#
_cell.length_a   1.000
_cell.length_b   1.000
_cell.length_c   1.000
_cell.angle_alpha   90.00
_cell.angle_beta   90.00
_cell.angle_gamma   90.00
#
_symmetry.space_group_name_H-M   'P 1'
#
loop_
_entity.id
_entity.type
_entity.pdbx_description
1 polymer ?
#
loop_
_entity_poly.entity_id
_entity_poly.type
_entity_poly.pdbx_seq_one_letter_code
_entity_poly.pdbx_strand_id
1 'polypeptide(L)'
;MTPTPSVTPTPTPSVTPSVTPSVTPTPTPIATPPLQLVSELTAIAPVTTTSPTAAATPAPKRASSTVDAENFQPSKALTLENPGSVADRILTIDRSITSQLPPNRPTLPQKSQQVSQVNPNSDKLLGYVPSPDRLFEQNNLEKTIWGIEQTRNQEFSEYLGVKANLPEQNVLINKFQQTLQTIEQKTGKRSGIIYLISRDEQLEIILVPPVGQPIRHSLPEAKRAALLPYVNEIRSEITNPRKLNITSYLASAQKLYKWFITPLEPDLEKLGIKTLLLSVDPGLRSLPFAALHDGKNFLVEKYNFSLIPSFSTTNTDYKSISRATVLAMGRSEFVDQNPLPNVPIELQSISTEWRGPSFLNSSFTIDNLNSQHSQGGFRIVHLATHAEFKPGQASNSYIQMWNTKLQLNHMDGLNWRNPQVELLVLSACRTVLGDREAELGFGGLAVKSGAKSALGSLWYVDDGGTLALMSEFYEQLRGVTIKTEALQLAQQAMISGKTRLENGQLVTTGGQLNLSANLQKKQNFSHPYYWSSFTMIGNPW
;
A
#
# COMPACT_ATOMS: atom_id res chain seq x y z
N MET A 1 63.94 -56.65 -17.18
CA MET A 1 63.57 -56.85 -15.75
C MET A 1 62.97 -55.54 -15.25
N THR A 2 61.67 -55.50 -15.26
CA THR A 2 60.85 -54.34 -14.77
C THR A 2 60.41 -54.62 -13.32
N PRO A 3 60.57 -53.70 -12.40
CA PRO A 3 60.15 -53.95 -11.03
C PRO A 3 58.63 -53.79 -10.86
N THR A 4 58.06 -54.73 -10.09
CA THR A 4 56.65 -54.82 -9.68
C THR A 4 56.29 -53.70 -8.71
N PRO A 5 55.13 -53.04 -8.79
CA PRO A 5 54.73 -52.04 -7.84
C PRO A 5 54.26 -52.66 -6.50
N SER A 6 54.74 -52.10 -5.40
CA SER A 6 54.38 -52.41 -4.03
C SER A 6 52.97 -51.93 -3.70
N VAL A 7 52.19 -52.82 -3.10
CA VAL A 7 50.80 -52.53 -2.66
C VAL A 7 50.87 -52.02 -1.22
N THR A 8 50.39 -50.78 -1.02
CA THR A 8 50.22 -50.15 0.29
C THR A 8 48.91 -50.64 0.95
N PRO A 9 48.90 -51.08 2.20
CA PRO A 9 47.68 -51.53 2.86
C PRO A 9 46.75 -50.35 3.23
N THR A 10 45.48 -50.56 2.93
CA THR A 10 44.34 -49.65 3.26
C THR A 10 44.12 -49.65 4.79
N PRO A 11 43.92 -48.48 5.45
CA PRO A 11 43.61 -48.48 6.88
C PRO A 11 42.17 -48.95 7.15
N THR A 12 42.05 -49.80 8.15
CA THR A 12 40.77 -50.31 8.69
C THR A 12 39.99 -49.18 9.36
N PRO A 13 38.64 -49.05 9.16
CA PRO A 13 37.87 -48.02 9.84
C PRO A 13 37.76 -48.29 11.34
N SER A 14 38.13 -47.30 12.14
CA SER A 14 37.95 -47.27 13.58
C SER A 14 36.46 -47.17 13.95
N VAL A 15 35.97 -48.08 14.79
CA VAL A 15 34.59 -48.09 15.29
C VAL A 15 34.53 -47.09 16.46
N THR A 16 33.75 -46.01 16.28
CA THR A 16 33.44 -45.05 17.35
C THR A 16 32.33 -45.63 18.25
N PRO A 17 32.44 -45.58 19.56
CA PRO A 17 31.39 -46.11 20.44
C PRO A 17 30.15 -45.19 20.39
N SER A 18 28.99 -45.84 20.20
CA SER A 18 27.66 -45.22 20.23
C SER A 18 27.37 -44.70 21.65
N VAL A 19 27.14 -43.39 21.78
CA VAL A 19 26.68 -42.77 23.02
C VAL A 19 25.17 -42.94 23.11
N THR A 20 24.70 -43.70 24.08
CA THR A 20 23.28 -43.85 24.43
C THR A 20 22.72 -42.50 24.93
N PRO A 21 21.61 -41.99 24.45
CA PRO A 21 21.03 -40.76 24.96
C PRO A 21 20.48 -40.99 26.38
N SER A 22 20.98 -40.19 27.33
CA SER A 22 20.46 -40.08 28.68
C SER A 22 19.06 -39.49 28.67
N VAL A 23 18.10 -40.20 29.23
CA VAL A 23 16.70 -39.79 29.38
C VAL A 23 16.64 -38.74 30.49
N THR A 24 16.32 -37.49 30.14
CA THR A 24 16.01 -36.42 31.09
C THR A 24 14.64 -36.67 31.71
N PRO A 25 14.48 -36.66 33.05
CA PRO A 25 13.18 -36.90 33.67
C PRO A 25 12.24 -35.70 33.39
N THR A 26 11.02 -36.02 32.99
CA THR A 26 9.90 -35.09 32.80
C THR A 26 9.55 -34.46 34.18
N PRO A 27 9.40 -33.15 34.30
CA PRO A 27 8.95 -32.53 35.53
C PRO A 27 7.48 -32.89 35.81
N THR A 28 7.23 -33.39 37.02
CA THR A 28 5.90 -33.67 37.58
C THR A 28 5.10 -32.35 37.69
N PRO A 29 3.82 -32.29 37.32
CA PRO A 29 3.02 -31.09 37.47
C PRO A 29 2.78 -30.80 38.98
N ILE A 30 3.12 -29.57 39.40
CA ILE A 30 2.82 -29.03 40.72
C ILE A 30 1.31 -28.77 40.78
N ALA A 31 0.63 -29.43 41.72
CA ALA A 31 -0.77 -29.24 42.00
C ALA A 31 -1.00 -27.83 42.56
N THR A 32 -1.85 -27.07 41.92
CA THR A 32 -2.36 -25.76 42.39
C THR A 32 -3.38 -26.02 43.51
N PRO A 33 -3.28 -25.37 44.67
CA PRO A 33 -4.30 -25.50 45.72
C PRO A 33 -5.61 -24.77 45.30
N PRO A 34 -6.79 -25.24 45.74
CA PRO A 34 -8.06 -24.63 45.37
C PRO A 34 -8.24 -23.26 46.08
N LEU A 35 -8.65 -22.27 45.29
CA LEU A 35 -9.08 -20.97 45.80
C LEU A 35 -10.35 -21.15 46.64
N GLN A 36 -10.26 -20.92 47.94
CA GLN A 36 -11.42 -20.76 48.82
C GLN A 36 -12.10 -19.42 48.51
N LEU A 37 -13.39 -19.47 48.14
CA LEU A 37 -14.28 -18.33 48.15
C LEU A 37 -14.54 -17.92 49.59
N VAL A 38 -14.04 -16.75 49.98
CA VAL A 38 -14.49 -16.06 51.19
C VAL A 38 -15.60 -15.07 50.76
N SER A 39 -16.83 -15.42 51.06
CA SER A 39 -17.97 -14.54 50.98
C SER A 39 -18.06 -13.74 52.29
N GLU A 40 -17.68 -12.50 52.28
CA GLU A 40 -18.10 -11.54 53.30
C GLU A 40 -18.94 -10.44 52.65
N LEU A 41 -20.25 -10.55 52.83
CA LEU A 41 -21.23 -9.50 52.63
C LEU A 41 -21.15 -8.56 53.83
N THR A 42 -20.63 -7.35 53.65
CA THR A 42 -20.84 -6.25 54.58
C THR A 42 -21.80 -5.24 53.94
N ALA A 43 -23.00 -5.18 54.48
CA ALA A 43 -24.03 -4.21 54.11
C ALA A 43 -23.60 -2.80 54.53
N ILE A 44 -23.53 -1.86 53.58
CA ILE A 44 -23.37 -0.43 53.86
C ILE A 44 -24.73 0.23 53.58
N ALA A 45 -25.28 0.87 54.61
CA ALA A 45 -26.53 1.62 54.64
C ALA A 45 -26.45 2.85 53.69
N PRO A 46 -27.60 3.34 53.16
CA PRO A 46 -27.60 4.47 52.25
C PRO A 46 -27.37 5.79 52.99
N VAL A 47 -26.38 6.55 52.53
CA VAL A 47 -26.16 7.94 52.94
C VAL A 47 -27.10 8.85 52.15
N THR A 48 -28.04 9.48 52.84
CA THR A 48 -28.87 10.57 52.33
C THR A 48 -28.03 11.83 52.19
N THR A 49 -27.74 12.26 50.97
CA THR A 49 -27.23 13.61 50.71
C THR A 49 -28.34 14.53 50.28
N THR A 50 -28.64 15.49 51.14
CA THR A 50 -29.50 16.64 50.89
C THR A 50 -28.81 17.59 49.89
N SER A 51 -29.50 17.86 48.76
CA SER A 51 -29.09 18.91 47.80
C SER A 51 -29.46 20.30 48.34
N PRO A 52 -28.60 21.31 48.18
CA PRO A 52 -29.00 22.68 48.40
C PRO A 52 -29.74 23.23 47.16
N THR A 53 -30.87 23.86 47.44
CA THR A 53 -31.71 24.61 46.52
C THR A 53 -30.95 25.80 45.94
N ALA A 54 -30.71 25.84 44.63
CA ALA A 54 -30.22 27.01 43.94
C ALA A 54 -31.38 27.85 43.41
N ALA A 55 -31.36 29.14 43.72
CA ALA A 55 -32.35 30.13 43.40
C ALA A 55 -32.47 30.37 41.87
N ALA A 56 -33.71 30.49 41.41
CA ALA A 56 -34.06 30.79 40.03
C ALA A 56 -33.75 32.25 39.68
N THR A 57 -33.00 32.48 38.62
CA THR A 57 -32.83 33.78 37.96
C THR A 57 -33.86 33.89 36.82
N PRO A 58 -34.59 35.03 36.67
CA PRO A 58 -35.68 35.13 35.70
C PRO A 58 -35.15 35.35 34.26
N ALA A 59 -35.81 34.68 33.30
CA ALA A 59 -35.58 34.79 31.87
C ALA A 59 -35.97 36.18 31.31
N PRO A 60 -35.26 36.68 30.28
CA PRO A 60 -35.64 37.95 29.63
C PRO A 60 -36.87 37.77 28.73
N LYS A 61 -37.75 38.72 28.77
CA LYS A 61 -39.01 38.84 28.00
C LYS A 61 -38.72 38.96 26.49
N ARG A 62 -39.39 38.12 25.74
CA ARG A 62 -39.48 38.16 24.27
C ARG A 62 -40.38 39.30 23.84
N ALA A 63 -39.88 40.27 23.09
CA ALA A 63 -40.68 41.30 22.45
C ALA A 63 -41.37 40.70 21.21
N SER A 64 -42.70 40.80 21.18
CA SER A 64 -43.52 40.48 20.01
C SER A 64 -43.53 41.67 19.07
N SER A 65 -43.07 41.51 17.82
CA SER A 65 -43.44 42.39 16.73
C SER A 65 -44.32 41.63 15.74
N THR A 66 -45.57 42.00 15.71
CA THR A 66 -46.56 41.67 14.67
C THR A 66 -46.16 42.35 13.37
N VAL A 67 -46.00 41.58 12.29
CA VAL A 67 -45.99 42.12 10.92
C VAL A 67 -47.05 41.35 10.14
N ASP A 68 -47.91 42.14 9.47
CA ASP A 68 -49.12 41.76 8.79
C ASP A 68 -48.94 40.75 7.67
N ALA A 69 -49.92 39.85 7.59
CA ALA A 69 -50.12 38.93 6.49
C ALA A 69 -50.90 39.62 5.37
N GLU A 70 -50.29 39.89 4.23
CA GLU A 70 -51.01 40.12 2.99
C GLU A 70 -50.24 39.56 1.78
N ASN A 71 -50.99 38.73 1.01
CA ASN A 71 -50.77 38.37 -0.40
C ASN A 71 -49.60 37.50 -0.82
N PHE A 72 -49.84 36.19 -0.80
CA PHE A 72 -49.18 35.33 -1.78
C PHE A 72 -50.21 34.41 -2.46
N GLN A 73 -50.41 34.61 -3.76
CA GLN A 73 -51.18 33.69 -4.63
C GLN A 73 -50.28 32.48 -5.02
N PRO A 74 -50.84 31.27 -5.13
CA PRO A 74 -50.06 30.08 -5.49
C PRO A 74 -49.83 30.02 -7.01
N SER A 75 -48.56 30.04 -7.41
CA SER A 75 -48.13 29.75 -8.76
C SER A 75 -48.14 28.23 -9.01
N LYS A 76 -48.64 27.88 -10.18
CA LYS A 76 -48.85 26.56 -10.78
C LYS A 76 -47.82 25.50 -10.44
N ALA A 77 -48.33 24.31 -10.11
CA ALA A 77 -47.58 23.05 -10.00
C ALA A 77 -46.83 22.75 -11.32
N LEU A 78 -45.49 22.65 -11.28
CA LEU A 78 -44.67 22.04 -12.28
C LEU A 78 -44.50 20.57 -11.91
N THR A 79 -45.03 19.71 -12.73
CA THR A 79 -44.79 18.26 -12.74
C THR A 79 -43.32 17.99 -12.92
N LEU A 80 -42.66 17.40 -11.95
CA LEU A 80 -41.29 16.89 -12.01
C LEU A 80 -41.29 15.61 -12.89
N GLU A 81 -40.77 15.73 -14.10
CA GLU A 81 -40.32 14.58 -14.86
C GLU A 81 -39.03 13.99 -14.20
N ASN A 82 -38.95 12.67 -14.24
CA ASN A 82 -37.88 11.83 -13.64
C ASN A 82 -36.46 12.37 -13.91
N PRO A 83 -35.60 12.49 -12.91
CA PRO A 83 -34.20 12.83 -13.13
C PRO A 83 -33.43 11.61 -13.66
N GLY A 84 -32.98 11.71 -14.90
CA GLY A 84 -31.97 10.81 -15.48
C GLY A 84 -30.74 10.75 -14.60
N SER A 85 -30.09 9.59 -14.57
CA SER A 85 -28.96 9.28 -13.69
C SER A 85 -27.79 10.25 -13.88
N VAL A 86 -27.06 10.50 -12.78
CA VAL A 86 -25.87 11.36 -12.73
C VAL A 86 -24.77 10.93 -13.76
N ALA A 87 -24.81 9.69 -14.25
CA ALA A 87 -23.93 9.17 -15.28
C ALA A 87 -24.14 9.82 -16.66
N ASP A 88 -25.37 10.22 -17.00
CA ASP A 88 -25.67 10.83 -18.30
C ASP A 88 -25.25 12.30 -18.40
N ARG A 89 -25.03 12.97 -17.27
CA ARG A 89 -24.54 14.37 -17.24
C ARG A 89 -23.03 14.50 -17.49
N ILE A 90 -22.25 13.46 -17.24
CA ILE A 90 -20.78 13.50 -17.44
C ILE A 90 -20.41 13.26 -18.91
N LEU A 91 -21.24 12.51 -19.66
CA LEU A 91 -21.00 12.24 -21.08
C LEU A 91 -21.44 13.36 -22.03
N THR A 92 -22.23 14.33 -21.52
CA THR A 92 -22.75 15.44 -22.36
C THR A 92 -21.84 16.68 -22.36
N ILE A 93 -20.91 16.79 -21.42
CA ILE A 93 -20.01 17.96 -21.29
C ILE A 93 -18.82 17.87 -22.25
N ASP A 94 -18.45 16.68 -22.73
CA ASP A 94 -17.26 16.49 -23.58
C ASP A 94 -17.49 16.68 -25.08
N ARG A 95 -18.74 16.93 -25.53
CA ARG A 95 -19.07 17.15 -26.94
C ARG A 95 -19.40 18.59 -27.34
N SER A 96 -19.50 19.53 -26.40
CA SER A 96 -19.88 20.92 -26.68
C SER A 96 -18.74 21.94 -26.66
N ILE A 97 -17.49 21.54 -26.39
CA ILE A 97 -16.34 22.46 -26.30
C ILE A 97 -15.56 22.60 -27.62
N THR A 98 -15.91 21.83 -28.68
CA THR A 98 -15.13 21.85 -29.94
C THR A 98 -15.68 22.81 -31.03
N SER A 99 -16.71 23.63 -30.78
CA SER A 99 -17.31 24.42 -31.84
C SER A 99 -17.33 25.95 -31.66
N GLN A 100 -16.58 26.53 -30.73
CA GLN A 100 -16.45 28.00 -30.68
C GLN A 100 -15.02 28.45 -30.32
N LEU A 101 -14.13 28.44 -31.29
CA LEU A 101 -12.90 29.21 -31.29
C LEU A 101 -13.00 30.31 -32.36
N PRO A 102 -12.73 31.58 -32.04
CA PRO A 102 -12.77 32.66 -33.01
C PRO A 102 -11.58 32.55 -34.00
N PRO A 103 -11.76 32.96 -35.26
CA PRO A 103 -10.67 32.95 -36.23
C PRO A 103 -9.80 34.17 -36.01
N ASN A 104 -8.69 34.02 -35.27
CA ASN A 104 -7.49 34.84 -35.37
C ASN A 104 -6.56 34.53 -34.21
N ARG A 105 -5.67 33.58 -34.42
CA ARG A 105 -4.48 33.36 -33.60
C ARG A 105 -3.26 33.73 -34.43
N PRO A 106 -2.34 34.56 -33.97
CA PRO A 106 -1.09 34.82 -34.67
C PRO A 106 -0.30 33.50 -34.75
N THR A 107 0.13 33.16 -35.93
CA THR A 107 1.05 32.04 -36.21
C THR A 107 2.36 32.28 -35.47
N LEU A 108 2.64 31.45 -34.49
CA LEU A 108 3.99 31.30 -33.93
C LEU A 108 4.92 30.74 -35.01
N PRO A 109 6.14 31.25 -35.14
CA PRO A 109 7.07 30.77 -36.16
C PRO A 109 7.39 29.28 -35.91
N GLN A 110 7.21 28.47 -36.96
CA GLN A 110 7.72 27.10 -37.00
C GLN A 110 9.23 27.16 -36.84
N LYS A 111 9.70 26.74 -35.65
CA LYS A 111 11.10 26.37 -35.49
C LYS A 111 11.34 25.13 -36.34
N SER A 112 12.07 25.34 -37.43
CA SER A 112 12.68 24.26 -38.22
C SER A 112 13.31 23.24 -37.25
N GLN A 113 12.99 21.98 -37.46
CA GLN A 113 13.74 20.87 -36.87
C GLN A 113 15.18 20.91 -37.44
N GLN A 114 16.05 21.67 -36.79
CA GLN A 114 17.45 21.38 -36.84
C GLN A 114 17.68 20.13 -36.01
N VAL A 115 17.93 19.03 -36.66
CA VAL A 115 18.58 17.87 -36.09
C VAL A 115 19.88 18.38 -35.51
N SER A 116 19.89 18.65 -34.22
CA SER A 116 21.10 19.01 -33.48
C SER A 116 22.03 17.80 -33.59
N GLN A 117 23.12 17.97 -34.35
CA GLN A 117 24.23 17.04 -34.30
C GLN A 117 24.67 16.98 -32.83
N VAL A 118 24.45 15.82 -32.20
CA VAL A 118 24.89 15.52 -30.85
C VAL A 118 26.41 15.64 -30.84
N ASN A 119 26.89 16.62 -30.09
CA ASN A 119 28.32 16.81 -29.90
C ASN A 119 28.89 15.62 -29.10
N PRO A 120 29.78 14.79 -29.65
CA PRO A 120 30.27 13.58 -28.97
C PRO A 120 31.08 13.85 -27.70
N ASN A 121 31.31 15.11 -27.33
CA ASN A 121 32.04 15.49 -26.12
C ASN A 121 31.16 15.96 -24.94
N SER A 122 29.84 16.06 -25.10
CA SER A 122 28.94 16.38 -23.98
C SER A 122 28.65 15.16 -23.07
N ASP A 123 28.95 13.96 -23.52
CA ASP A 123 28.68 12.71 -22.79
C ASP A 123 29.65 12.42 -21.62
N LYS A 124 30.65 13.27 -21.41
CA LYS A 124 31.65 13.05 -20.34
C LYS A 124 31.32 13.71 -18.99
N LEU A 125 30.26 14.52 -18.89
CA LEU A 125 29.95 15.28 -17.68
C LEU A 125 28.65 14.87 -16.97
N LEU A 126 27.79 14.08 -17.62
CA LEU A 126 26.67 13.40 -17.00
C LEU A 126 26.87 11.92 -17.29
N GLY A 127 27.05 11.11 -16.26
CA GLY A 127 27.26 9.68 -16.44
C GLY A 127 26.23 9.11 -17.43
N TYR A 128 26.68 8.74 -18.63
CA TYR A 128 25.84 8.16 -19.69
C TYR A 128 25.17 6.90 -19.15
N VAL A 129 23.87 6.97 -18.89
CA VAL A 129 23.05 5.80 -18.60
C VAL A 129 22.58 5.26 -19.94
N PRO A 130 23.07 4.08 -20.38
CA PRO A 130 22.59 3.46 -21.61
C PRO A 130 21.07 3.26 -21.51
N SER A 131 20.35 3.48 -22.62
CA SER A 131 18.92 3.12 -22.63
C SER A 131 18.76 1.65 -22.20
N PRO A 132 17.69 1.28 -21.49
CA PRO A 132 17.46 -0.11 -21.08
C PRO A 132 17.63 -1.10 -22.23
N ASP A 133 17.24 -0.73 -23.45
CA ASP A 133 17.37 -1.56 -24.64
C ASP A 133 18.81 -1.94 -24.96
N ARG A 134 19.73 -0.97 -24.92
CA ARG A 134 21.18 -1.24 -25.13
C ARG A 134 21.80 -2.11 -24.04
N LEU A 135 21.26 -2.05 -22.81
CA LEU A 135 21.74 -2.89 -21.71
C LEU A 135 21.38 -4.36 -21.94
N PHE A 136 20.20 -4.63 -22.50
CA PHE A 136 19.79 -6.01 -22.82
C PHE A 136 20.57 -6.63 -23.99
N GLU A 137 21.08 -5.83 -24.91
CA GLU A 137 21.91 -6.28 -26.03
C GLU A 137 23.29 -6.81 -25.59
N GLN A 138 23.83 -6.36 -24.46
CA GLN A 138 25.18 -6.71 -24.00
C GLN A 138 25.30 -8.08 -23.32
N ASN A 139 24.23 -8.83 -23.18
CA ASN A 139 24.16 -10.14 -22.50
C ASN A 139 24.86 -10.20 -21.12
N ASN A 140 24.91 -9.07 -20.42
CA ASN A 140 25.45 -8.93 -19.07
C ASN A 140 24.35 -8.50 -18.12
N LEU A 141 23.78 -9.47 -17.39
CA LEU A 141 22.60 -9.27 -16.56
C LEU A 141 22.88 -8.35 -15.36
N GLU A 142 24.07 -8.41 -14.77
CA GLU A 142 24.44 -7.51 -13.65
C GLU A 142 24.49 -6.05 -14.09
N LYS A 143 25.07 -5.79 -15.27
CA LYS A 143 25.10 -4.45 -15.86
C LYS A 143 23.70 -3.97 -16.24
N THR A 144 22.86 -4.87 -16.73
CA THR A 144 21.45 -4.56 -17.02
C THR A 144 20.71 -4.15 -15.76
N ILE A 145 20.81 -4.91 -14.67
CA ILE A 145 20.17 -4.59 -13.38
C ILE A 145 20.66 -3.25 -12.83
N TRP A 146 21.99 -3.00 -12.91
CA TRP A 146 22.55 -1.72 -12.48
C TRP A 146 21.97 -0.54 -13.28
N GLY A 147 21.86 -0.67 -14.60
CA GLY A 147 21.25 0.36 -15.45
C GLY A 147 19.77 0.58 -15.16
N ILE A 148 19.01 -0.49 -14.88
CA ILE A 148 17.61 -0.39 -14.46
C ILE A 148 17.50 0.38 -13.14
N GLU A 149 18.29 0.02 -12.14
CA GLU A 149 18.33 0.73 -10.85
C GLU A 149 18.69 2.20 -11.02
N GLN A 150 19.65 2.52 -11.88
CA GLN A 150 20.05 3.88 -12.18
C GLN A 150 18.93 4.68 -12.84
N THR A 151 18.26 4.13 -13.85
CA THR A 151 17.13 4.76 -14.54
C THR A 151 15.97 5.02 -13.55
N ARG A 152 15.63 4.02 -12.70
CA ARG A 152 14.60 4.17 -11.68
C ARG A 152 14.93 5.25 -10.68
N ASN A 153 16.16 5.25 -10.16
CA ASN A 153 16.62 6.25 -9.21
C ASN A 153 16.57 7.66 -9.80
N GLN A 154 16.99 7.83 -11.04
CA GLN A 154 16.91 9.11 -11.72
C GLN A 154 15.46 9.57 -11.86
N GLU A 155 14.56 8.72 -12.35
CA GLU A 155 13.15 9.03 -12.54
C GLU A 155 12.47 9.50 -11.23
N PHE A 156 12.66 8.75 -10.14
CA PHE A 156 12.09 9.11 -8.85
C PHE A 156 12.79 10.31 -8.22
N SER A 157 14.11 10.46 -8.39
CA SER A 157 14.85 11.61 -7.87
C SER A 157 14.43 12.91 -8.53
N GLU A 158 14.26 12.91 -9.85
CA GLU A 158 13.79 14.09 -10.60
C GLU A 158 12.38 14.49 -10.19
N TYR A 159 11.47 13.51 -10.10
CA TYR A 159 10.07 13.79 -9.75
C TYR A 159 9.88 14.22 -8.28
N LEU A 160 10.54 13.55 -7.35
CA LEU A 160 10.35 13.79 -5.90
C LEU A 160 11.32 14.83 -5.32
N GLY A 161 12.35 15.23 -6.08
CA GLY A 161 13.40 16.12 -5.57
C GLY A 161 14.26 15.46 -4.48
N VAL A 162 14.45 14.13 -4.53
CA VAL A 162 15.26 13.38 -3.55
C VAL A 162 16.58 12.98 -4.18
N LYS A 163 17.66 12.89 -3.36
CA LYS A 163 18.95 12.38 -3.83
C LYS A 163 19.04 10.89 -3.52
N ALA A 164 19.40 10.09 -4.51
CA ALA A 164 19.67 8.68 -4.35
C ALA A 164 21.14 8.38 -4.71
N ASN A 165 21.80 7.59 -3.87
CA ASN A 165 23.16 7.12 -4.11
C ASN A 165 23.09 5.65 -4.52
N LEU A 166 23.55 5.35 -5.74
CA LEU A 166 23.69 3.98 -6.20
C LEU A 166 25.04 3.40 -5.76
N PRO A 167 25.07 2.12 -5.36
CA PRO A 167 26.33 1.38 -5.26
C PRO A 167 27.03 1.28 -6.63
N GLU A 168 28.33 1.05 -6.61
CA GLU A 168 29.08 0.73 -7.82
C GLU A 168 28.54 -0.55 -8.47
N GLN A 169 28.63 -0.63 -9.79
CA GLN A 169 28.07 -1.71 -10.59
C GLN A 169 28.54 -3.11 -10.13
N ASN A 170 29.84 -3.27 -9.91
CA ASN A 170 30.50 -4.54 -9.56
C ASN A 170 30.14 -5.11 -8.18
N VAL A 171 29.51 -4.33 -7.31
CA VAL A 171 29.13 -4.76 -5.96
C VAL A 171 27.62 -4.79 -5.74
N LEU A 172 26.83 -4.31 -6.71
CA LEU A 172 25.39 -4.11 -6.55
C LEU A 172 24.66 -5.40 -6.19
N ILE A 173 24.80 -6.44 -7.00
CA ILE A 173 24.09 -7.72 -6.82
C ILE A 173 24.48 -8.37 -5.49
N ASN A 174 25.77 -8.38 -5.17
CA ASN A 174 26.25 -8.94 -3.90
C ASN A 174 25.62 -8.20 -2.70
N LYS A 175 25.53 -6.87 -2.73
CA LYS A 175 24.88 -6.08 -1.68
C LYS A 175 23.39 -6.41 -1.57
N PHE A 176 22.70 -6.56 -2.69
CA PHE A 176 21.30 -6.92 -2.71
C PHE A 176 21.07 -8.29 -2.07
N GLN A 177 21.85 -9.28 -2.47
CA GLN A 177 21.78 -10.64 -1.94
C GLN A 177 22.13 -10.71 -0.46
N GLN A 178 23.19 -10.04 -0.02
CA GLN A 178 23.55 -9.94 1.40
C GLN A 178 22.41 -9.31 2.24
N THR A 179 21.75 -8.28 1.71
CA THR A 179 20.60 -7.67 2.35
C THR A 179 19.45 -8.66 2.47
N LEU A 180 19.07 -9.35 1.39
CA LEU A 180 18.00 -10.35 1.38
C LEU A 180 18.29 -11.50 2.36
N GLN A 181 19.53 -11.99 2.41
CA GLN A 181 19.96 -13.02 3.36
C GLN A 181 19.89 -12.54 4.83
N THR A 182 20.34 -11.31 5.09
CA THR A 182 20.27 -10.70 6.42
C THR A 182 18.82 -10.56 6.88
N ILE A 183 17.93 -10.18 6.00
CA ILE A 183 16.49 -10.08 6.28
C ILE A 183 15.90 -11.48 6.54
N GLU A 184 16.24 -12.47 5.72
CA GLU A 184 15.80 -13.84 5.93
C GLU A 184 16.23 -14.38 7.30
N GLN A 185 17.48 -14.14 7.71
CA GLN A 185 17.97 -14.53 9.04
C GLN A 185 17.19 -13.86 10.18
N LYS A 186 16.80 -12.58 10.02
CA LYS A 186 16.07 -11.82 11.04
C LYS A 186 14.58 -12.15 11.11
N THR A 187 13.96 -12.50 9.98
CA THR A 187 12.51 -12.60 9.85
C THR A 187 12.01 -14.03 9.59
N GLY A 188 12.88 -14.94 9.15
CA GLY A 188 12.52 -16.26 8.64
C GLY A 188 11.79 -16.21 7.30
N LYS A 189 11.73 -15.03 6.63
CA LYS A 189 10.98 -14.84 5.38
C LYS A 189 11.94 -14.61 4.22
N ARG A 190 11.87 -15.52 3.24
CA ARG A 190 12.71 -15.45 2.04
C ARG A 190 12.09 -14.56 0.99
N SER A 191 12.87 -13.60 0.53
CA SER A 191 12.45 -12.55 -0.40
C SER A 191 13.25 -12.57 -1.68
N GLY A 192 12.66 -12.11 -2.80
CA GLY A 192 13.33 -11.91 -4.08
C GLY A 192 12.94 -10.57 -4.70
N ILE A 193 13.84 -9.95 -5.47
CA ILE A 193 13.58 -8.72 -6.20
C ILE A 193 13.19 -9.09 -7.62
N ILE A 194 12.07 -8.55 -8.09
CA ILE A 194 11.57 -8.78 -9.45
C ILE A 194 11.50 -7.44 -10.18
N TYR A 195 12.17 -7.38 -11.32
CA TYR A 195 12.05 -6.28 -12.27
C TYR A 195 11.14 -6.70 -13.42
N LEU A 196 10.10 -5.88 -13.68
CA LEU A 196 9.23 -6.03 -14.86
C LEU A 196 9.49 -4.85 -15.79
N ILE A 197 10.08 -5.13 -16.95
CA ILE A 197 10.46 -4.14 -17.94
C ILE A 197 9.68 -4.40 -19.23
N SER A 198 8.68 -3.56 -19.50
CA SER A 198 7.81 -3.66 -20.67
C SER A 198 8.42 -2.89 -21.85
N ARG A 199 9.16 -3.61 -22.69
CA ARG A 199 9.78 -3.05 -23.91
C ARG A 199 8.83 -3.13 -25.10
N ASP A 200 9.13 -2.38 -26.14
CA ASP A 200 8.34 -2.39 -27.39
C ASP A 200 8.40 -3.75 -28.08
N GLU A 201 9.52 -4.48 -27.95
CA GLU A 201 9.74 -5.78 -28.57
C GLU A 201 9.24 -6.95 -27.74
N GLN A 202 9.32 -6.85 -26.39
CA GLN A 202 9.02 -7.95 -25.47
C GLN A 202 8.94 -7.47 -24.02
N LEU A 203 8.38 -8.32 -23.17
CA LEU A 203 8.47 -8.17 -21.71
C LEU A 203 9.75 -8.86 -21.22
N GLU A 204 10.50 -8.15 -20.40
CA GLU A 204 11.63 -8.70 -19.66
C GLU A 204 11.30 -8.83 -18.19
N ILE A 205 11.59 -10.00 -17.65
CA ILE A 205 11.42 -10.29 -16.23
C ILE A 205 12.76 -10.71 -15.67
N ILE A 206 13.22 -10.04 -14.61
CA ILE A 206 14.46 -10.38 -13.94
C ILE A 206 14.17 -10.67 -12.48
N LEU A 207 14.55 -11.85 -12.00
CA LEU A 207 14.53 -12.21 -10.59
C LEU A 207 15.95 -12.15 -10.03
N VAL A 208 16.16 -11.35 -8.98
CA VAL A 208 17.36 -11.38 -8.14
C VAL A 208 17.01 -12.14 -6.87
N PRO A 209 17.46 -13.40 -6.74
CA PRO A 209 17.24 -14.22 -5.56
C PRO A 209 18.26 -13.88 -4.45
N PRO A 210 18.03 -14.30 -3.20
CA PRO A 210 18.98 -14.12 -2.11
C PRO A 210 20.29 -14.91 -2.30
N VAL A 211 20.25 -15.96 -3.11
CA VAL A 211 21.42 -16.82 -3.43
C VAL A 211 21.38 -17.24 -4.90
N GLY A 212 22.54 -17.42 -5.50
CA GLY A 212 22.68 -17.82 -6.91
C GLY A 212 22.71 -16.62 -7.86
N GLN A 213 22.73 -16.89 -9.17
CA GLN A 213 22.76 -15.84 -10.19
C GLN A 213 21.35 -15.26 -10.41
N PRO A 214 21.24 -13.98 -10.80
CA PRO A 214 19.98 -13.43 -11.30
C PRO A 214 19.44 -14.23 -12.49
N ILE A 215 18.11 -14.38 -12.54
CA ILE A 215 17.40 -15.18 -13.54
C ILE A 215 16.62 -14.23 -14.45
N ARG A 216 16.69 -14.44 -15.77
CA ARG A 216 16.00 -13.62 -16.76
C ARG A 216 15.05 -14.47 -17.59
N HIS A 217 13.82 -13.96 -17.79
CA HIS A 217 12.87 -14.48 -18.75
C HIS A 217 12.47 -13.36 -19.72
N SER A 218 12.42 -13.68 -21.01
CA SER A 218 12.05 -12.77 -22.10
C SER A 218 10.82 -13.31 -22.80
N LEU A 219 9.75 -12.52 -22.91
CA LEU A 219 8.47 -12.92 -23.47
C LEU A 219 8.12 -12.04 -24.69
N PRO A 220 8.43 -12.49 -25.92
CA PRO A 220 8.16 -11.73 -27.15
C PRO A 220 6.67 -11.49 -27.42
N GLU A 221 5.80 -12.36 -26.92
CA GLU A 221 4.35 -12.24 -27.06
C GLU A 221 3.74 -11.18 -26.14
N ALA A 222 4.46 -10.73 -25.10
CA ALA A 222 4.02 -9.74 -24.14
C ALA A 222 4.64 -8.35 -24.39
N LYS A 223 4.65 -7.91 -25.65
CA LYS A 223 5.09 -6.56 -26.05
C LYS A 223 4.30 -5.49 -25.29
N ARG A 224 4.91 -4.34 -25.01
CA ARG A 224 4.26 -3.23 -24.31
C ARG A 224 2.88 -2.89 -24.91
N ALA A 225 2.79 -2.78 -26.24
CA ALA A 225 1.54 -2.50 -26.94
C ALA A 225 0.46 -3.59 -26.75
N ALA A 226 0.85 -4.85 -26.59
CA ALA A 226 -0.08 -5.96 -26.33
C ALA A 226 -0.47 -6.07 -24.86
N LEU A 227 0.41 -5.64 -23.95
CA LEU A 227 0.26 -5.77 -22.50
C LEU A 227 -0.64 -4.70 -21.90
N LEU A 228 -0.45 -3.41 -22.27
CA LEU A 228 -1.17 -2.28 -21.68
C LEU A 228 -2.71 -2.36 -21.82
N PRO A 229 -3.30 -2.88 -22.91
CA PRO A 229 -4.76 -3.08 -22.97
C PRO A 229 -5.30 -3.95 -21.84
N TYR A 230 -4.65 -5.08 -21.51
CA TYR A 230 -5.07 -5.94 -20.40
C TYR A 230 -4.90 -5.26 -19.03
N VAL A 231 -3.84 -4.45 -18.87
CA VAL A 231 -3.64 -3.64 -17.65
C VAL A 231 -4.77 -2.61 -17.49
N ASN A 232 -5.18 -1.95 -18.56
CA ASN A 232 -6.28 -1.00 -18.50
C ASN A 232 -7.63 -1.70 -18.30
N GLU A 233 -7.83 -2.85 -18.93
CA GLU A 233 -9.03 -3.65 -18.76
C GLU A 233 -9.22 -4.12 -17.33
N ILE A 234 -8.23 -4.78 -16.72
CA ILE A 234 -8.34 -5.25 -15.32
C ILE A 234 -8.64 -4.07 -14.36
N ARG A 235 -8.01 -2.91 -14.57
CA ARG A 235 -8.28 -1.70 -13.78
C ARG A 235 -9.74 -1.26 -13.92
N SER A 236 -10.23 -1.13 -15.16
CA SER A 236 -11.59 -0.67 -15.44
C SER A 236 -12.66 -1.66 -14.96
N GLU A 237 -12.39 -2.96 -15.08
CA GLU A 237 -13.30 -4.01 -14.65
C GLU A 237 -13.42 -4.08 -13.11
N ILE A 238 -12.30 -4.04 -12.40
CA ILE A 238 -12.29 -4.11 -10.93
C ILE A 238 -12.90 -2.83 -10.31
N THR A 239 -12.59 -1.65 -10.85
CA THR A 239 -13.03 -0.37 -10.27
C THR A 239 -14.46 0.02 -10.62
N ASN A 240 -15.13 -0.72 -11.48
CA ASN A 240 -16.50 -0.42 -11.88
C ASN A 240 -17.51 -0.90 -10.79
N PRO A 241 -18.20 0.02 -10.09
CA PRO A 241 -19.12 -0.35 -9.02
C PRO A 241 -20.35 -1.14 -9.50
N ARG A 242 -20.65 -1.15 -10.81
CA ARG A 242 -21.72 -1.96 -11.40
C ARG A 242 -21.32 -3.42 -11.60
N LYS A 243 -20.04 -3.76 -11.43
CA LYS A 243 -19.47 -5.09 -11.70
C LYS A 243 -19.06 -5.85 -10.45
N LEU A 244 -19.41 -5.39 -9.26
CA LEU A 244 -19.03 -6.01 -7.97
C LEU A 244 -19.55 -7.45 -7.77
N ASN A 245 -20.54 -7.86 -8.56
CA ASN A 245 -21.13 -9.22 -8.49
C ASN A 245 -20.73 -10.12 -9.66
N ILE A 246 -19.76 -9.70 -10.49
CA ILE A 246 -19.30 -10.46 -11.65
C ILE A 246 -17.78 -10.56 -11.67
N THR A 247 -17.27 -11.50 -12.44
CA THR A 247 -15.85 -11.86 -12.49
C THR A 247 -15.20 -11.48 -13.83
N SER A 248 -15.70 -10.43 -14.49
CA SER A 248 -15.24 -10.01 -15.84
C SER A 248 -13.75 -9.63 -15.88
N TYR A 249 -13.17 -9.22 -14.75
CA TYR A 249 -11.75 -8.93 -14.61
C TYR A 249 -10.83 -10.17 -14.73
N LEU A 250 -11.38 -11.40 -14.54
CA LEU A 250 -10.56 -12.63 -14.47
C LEU A 250 -9.79 -12.92 -15.75
N ALA A 251 -10.37 -12.64 -16.91
CA ALA A 251 -9.69 -12.92 -18.19
C ALA A 251 -8.38 -12.15 -18.30
N SER A 252 -8.40 -10.84 -18.00
CA SER A 252 -7.20 -10.00 -18.00
C SER A 252 -6.28 -10.30 -16.82
N ALA A 253 -6.83 -10.62 -15.65
CA ALA A 253 -6.04 -11.04 -14.48
C ALA A 253 -5.23 -12.30 -14.76
N GLN A 254 -5.85 -13.31 -15.40
CA GLN A 254 -5.18 -14.56 -15.78
C GLN A 254 -4.14 -14.35 -16.87
N LYS A 255 -4.43 -13.50 -17.86
CA LYS A 255 -3.49 -13.20 -18.93
C LYS A 255 -2.23 -12.53 -18.39
N LEU A 256 -2.40 -11.53 -17.49
CA LEU A 256 -1.28 -10.82 -16.87
C LEU A 256 -0.51 -11.72 -15.90
N TYR A 257 -1.20 -12.58 -15.13
CA TYR A 257 -0.52 -13.57 -14.28
C TYR A 257 0.37 -14.50 -15.11
N LYS A 258 -0.16 -15.03 -16.23
CA LYS A 258 0.58 -15.88 -17.14
C LYS A 258 1.84 -15.19 -17.69
N TRP A 259 1.79 -13.89 -17.92
CA TRP A 259 2.96 -13.16 -18.42
C TRP A 259 3.95 -12.76 -17.33
N PHE A 260 3.47 -12.30 -16.16
CA PHE A 260 4.35 -11.73 -15.14
C PHE A 260 4.89 -12.73 -14.13
N ILE A 261 4.08 -13.75 -13.79
CA ILE A 261 4.35 -14.62 -12.64
C ILE A 261 4.66 -16.04 -13.05
N THR A 262 3.88 -16.63 -13.97
CA THR A 262 4.07 -18.05 -14.36
C THR A 262 5.51 -18.38 -14.79
N PRO A 263 6.25 -17.53 -15.53
CA PRO A 263 7.64 -17.85 -15.89
C PRO A 263 8.57 -17.97 -14.68
N LEU A 264 8.24 -17.28 -13.58
CA LEU A 264 9.04 -17.26 -12.36
C LEU A 264 8.67 -18.38 -11.36
N GLU A 265 7.45 -18.96 -11.45
CA GLU A 265 6.95 -19.87 -10.43
C GLU A 265 7.89 -21.05 -10.13
N PRO A 266 8.50 -21.72 -11.12
CA PRO A 266 9.44 -22.81 -10.84
C PRO A 266 10.66 -22.35 -10.02
N ASP A 267 11.17 -21.14 -10.29
CA ASP A 267 12.31 -20.58 -9.58
C ASP A 267 11.92 -20.10 -8.17
N LEU A 268 10.78 -19.46 -8.05
CA LEU A 268 10.25 -19.00 -6.75
C LEU A 268 10.00 -20.18 -5.81
N GLU A 269 9.41 -21.26 -6.32
CA GLU A 269 9.15 -22.48 -5.56
C GLU A 269 10.45 -23.19 -5.17
N LYS A 270 11.34 -23.43 -6.13
CA LYS A 270 12.65 -24.06 -5.90
C LYS A 270 13.48 -23.31 -4.86
N LEU A 271 13.43 -21.97 -4.89
CA LEU A 271 14.17 -21.10 -3.99
C LEU A 271 13.43 -20.80 -2.69
N GLY A 272 12.18 -21.24 -2.54
CA GLY A 272 11.34 -20.99 -1.37
C GLY A 272 11.00 -19.51 -1.16
N ILE A 273 10.98 -18.70 -2.21
CA ILE A 273 10.68 -17.27 -2.15
C ILE A 273 9.17 -17.07 -2.02
N LYS A 274 8.75 -16.32 -0.99
CA LYS A 274 7.34 -16.00 -0.72
C LYS A 274 7.07 -14.50 -0.64
N THR A 275 8.10 -13.67 -0.50
CA THR A 275 8.01 -12.20 -0.45
C THR A 275 8.64 -11.61 -1.70
N LEU A 276 7.86 -10.84 -2.47
CA LEU A 276 8.27 -10.27 -3.75
C LEU A 276 8.44 -8.76 -3.62
N LEU A 277 9.62 -8.25 -3.98
CA LEU A 277 9.86 -6.81 -4.13
C LEU A 277 9.75 -6.47 -5.62
N LEU A 278 8.68 -5.79 -6.01
CA LEU A 278 8.35 -5.53 -7.40
C LEU A 278 8.81 -4.13 -7.80
N SER A 279 9.81 -4.04 -8.67
CA SER A 279 10.22 -2.81 -9.35
C SER A 279 9.71 -2.86 -10.80
N VAL A 280 8.73 -2.01 -11.12
CA VAL A 280 7.96 -2.13 -12.36
C VAL A 280 7.97 -0.85 -13.19
N ASP A 281 7.76 -0.97 -14.50
CA ASP A 281 7.74 0.13 -15.45
C ASP A 281 6.53 1.07 -15.27
N PRO A 282 6.63 2.32 -15.76
CA PRO A 282 5.48 3.20 -15.89
C PRO A 282 4.32 2.53 -16.63
N GLY A 283 3.11 2.73 -16.12
CA GLY A 283 1.89 2.07 -16.59
C GLY A 283 1.58 0.75 -15.89
N LEU A 284 2.53 0.19 -15.12
CA LEU A 284 2.33 -1.00 -14.29
C LEU A 284 2.27 -0.69 -12.79
N ARG A 285 2.72 0.48 -12.35
CA ARG A 285 2.79 0.84 -10.92
C ARG A 285 1.43 0.97 -10.24
N SER A 286 0.37 1.19 -11.02
CA SER A 286 -1.02 1.21 -10.55
C SER A 286 -1.80 -0.05 -10.93
N LEU A 287 -1.11 -1.13 -11.32
CA LEU A 287 -1.72 -2.44 -11.51
C LEU A 287 -2.05 -3.07 -10.14
N PRO A 288 -3.28 -3.56 -9.92
CA PRO A 288 -3.62 -4.29 -8.70
C PRO A 288 -3.02 -5.70 -8.71
N PHE A 289 -1.71 -5.81 -8.47
CA PHE A 289 -0.98 -7.09 -8.51
C PHE A 289 -1.62 -8.16 -7.65
N ALA A 290 -2.18 -7.79 -6.49
CA ALA A 290 -2.87 -8.72 -5.61
C ALA A 290 -3.98 -9.50 -6.32
N ALA A 291 -4.67 -8.88 -7.30
CA ALA A 291 -5.79 -9.46 -8.04
C ALA A 291 -5.37 -10.25 -9.31
N LEU A 292 -4.09 -10.36 -9.63
CA LEU A 292 -3.64 -11.28 -10.67
C LEU A 292 -4.02 -12.71 -10.28
N HIS A 293 -4.39 -13.57 -11.26
CA HIS A 293 -5.05 -14.85 -10.97
C HIS A 293 -4.47 -15.97 -11.82
N ASP A 294 -4.11 -17.11 -11.23
CA ASP A 294 -3.49 -18.25 -11.94
C ASP A 294 -4.52 -19.21 -12.58
N GLY A 295 -5.81 -18.92 -12.44
CA GLY A 295 -6.93 -19.80 -12.82
C GLY A 295 -7.60 -20.49 -11.62
N LYS A 296 -6.93 -20.51 -10.45
CA LYS A 296 -7.43 -21.10 -9.20
C LYS A 296 -7.36 -20.11 -8.04
N ASN A 297 -6.23 -19.41 -7.89
CA ASN A 297 -5.92 -18.52 -6.78
C ASN A 297 -5.48 -17.15 -7.26
N PHE A 298 -5.74 -16.13 -6.46
CA PHE A 298 -5.13 -14.82 -6.64
C PHE A 298 -3.64 -14.84 -6.27
N LEU A 299 -2.85 -13.92 -6.86
CA LEU A 299 -1.42 -13.79 -6.53
C LEU A 299 -1.19 -13.65 -5.03
N VAL A 300 -2.03 -12.84 -4.36
CA VAL A 300 -1.94 -12.59 -2.92
C VAL A 300 -2.21 -13.83 -2.06
N GLU A 301 -2.85 -14.86 -2.59
CA GLU A 301 -3.02 -16.11 -1.86
C GLU A 301 -1.74 -16.96 -1.84
N LYS A 302 -0.79 -16.70 -2.76
CA LYS A 302 0.48 -17.44 -2.89
C LYS A 302 1.69 -16.66 -2.40
N TYR A 303 1.70 -15.34 -2.63
CA TYR A 303 2.84 -14.46 -2.36
C TYR A 303 2.39 -13.15 -1.72
N ASN A 304 3.14 -12.66 -0.75
CA ASN A 304 3.06 -11.28 -0.32
C ASN A 304 4.07 -10.43 -1.10
N PHE A 305 3.79 -9.15 -1.28
CA PHE A 305 4.64 -8.30 -2.09
C PHE A 305 4.60 -6.83 -1.67
N SER A 306 5.60 -6.09 -2.12
CA SER A 306 5.67 -4.62 -2.03
C SER A 306 6.12 -4.04 -3.36
N LEU A 307 5.54 -2.92 -3.77
CA LEU A 307 6.07 -2.11 -4.85
C LEU A 307 7.26 -1.31 -4.35
N ILE A 308 8.35 -1.32 -5.09
CA ILE A 308 9.53 -0.50 -4.78
C ILE A 308 9.89 0.39 -5.97
N PRO A 309 10.29 1.65 -5.74
CA PRO A 309 10.87 2.49 -6.81
C PRO A 309 12.07 1.80 -7.44
N SER A 310 13.05 1.50 -6.61
CA SER A 310 14.21 0.68 -6.87
C SER A 310 14.67 0.05 -5.56
N PHE A 311 15.44 -1.02 -5.61
CA PHE A 311 15.95 -1.63 -4.38
C PHE A 311 16.96 -0.71 -3.67
N SER A 312 17.78 0.00 -4.43
CA SER A 312 18.80 0.91 -3.91
C SER A 312 18.26 2.16 -3.22
N THR A 313 17.03 2.60 -3.53
CA THR A 313 16.36 3.71 -2.82
C THR A 313 15.52 3.25 -1.64
N THR A 314 15.26 1.95 -1.53
CA THR A 314 14.45 1.38 -0.46
C THR A 314 15.29 1.27 0.82
N ASN A 315 14.78 1.83 1.93
CA ASN A 315 15.41 1.61 3.24
C ASN A 315 15.17 0.17 3.66
N THR A 316 16.21 -0.65 3.69
CA THR A 316 16.15 -2.10 3.94
C THR A 316 16.42 -2.49 5.39
N ASP A 317 16.61 -1.54 6.31
CA ASP A 317 16.80 -1.85 7.72
C ASP A 317 15.54 -2.46 8.34
N TYR A 318 15.67 -3.65 8.87
CA TYR A 318 14.57 -4.33 9.54
C TYR A 318 14.48 -3.96 11.02
N LYS A 319 13.28 -3.61 11.43
CA LYS A 319 12.94 -3.45 12.85
C LYS A 319 11.50 -3.91 13.06
N SER A 320 11.30 -4.96 13.87
CA SER A 320 9.96 -5.47 14.18
C SER A 320 9.04 -4.38 14.72
N ILE A 321 7.82 -4.31 14.22
CA ILE A 321 6.80 -3.35 14.66
C ILE A 321 5.70 -3.96 15.53
N SER A 322 5.78 -5.25 15.87
CA SER A 322 4.76 -5.97 16.64
C SER A 322 4.44 -5.35 18.01
N ARG A 323 5.36 -4.56 18.57
CA ARG A 323 5.20 -3.80 19.84
C ARG A 323 5.23 -2.29 19.63
N ALA A 324 5.05 -1.82 18.40
CA ALA A 324 5.02 -0.39 18.11
C ALA A 324 3.74 0.24 18.65
N THR A 325 3.84 1.52 19.00
CA THR A 325 2.67 2.37 19.23
C THR A 325 2.26 3.06 17.93
N VAL A 326 0.96 3.33 17.76
CA VAL A 326 0.40 3.97 16.57
C VAL A 326 -0.02 5.39 16.90
N LEU A 327 0.35 6.35 16.06
CA LEU A 327 -0.27 7.66 16.00
C LEU A 327 -1.39 7.60 14.96
N ALA A 328 -2.65 7.60 15.41
CA ALA A 328 -3.81 7.51 14.53
C ALA A 328 -4.46 8.90 14.40
N MET A 329 -4.53 9.43 13.18
CA MET A 329 -5.12 10.74 12.91
C MET A 329 -6.03 10.69 11.70
N GLY A 330 -7.12 11.48 11.69
CA GLY A 330 -8.00 11.45 10.54
C GLY A 330 -9.03 12.55 10.49
N ARG A 331 -9.74 12.57 9.37
CA ARG A 331 -10.84 13.51 9.09
C ARG A 331 -12.04 12.76 8.54
N SER A 332 -13.20 12.94 9.16
CA SER A 332 -14.46 12.33 8.74
C SER A 332 -15.40 13.30 8.01
N GLU A 333 -15.20 14.60 8.18
CA GLU A 333 -16.09 15.66 7.70
C GLU A 333 -15.38 16.51 6.64
N PHE A 334 -16.03 16.69 5.48
CA PHE A 334 -15.49 17.44 4.34
C PHE A 334 -16.56 18.36 3.77
N VAL A 335 -16.15 19.53 3.26
CA VAL A 335 -17.05 20.48 2.59
C VAL A 335 -17.20 20.10 1.12
N ASP A 336 -16.08 19.77 0.44
CA ASP A 336 -16.01 19.57 -1.01
C ASP A 336 -15.75 18.12 -1.42
N GLN A 337 -15.78 17.19 -0.46
CA GLN A 337 -15.52 15.76 -0.70
C GLN A 337 -16.55 14.91 0.06
N ASN A 338 -16.68 13.64 -0.32
CA ASN A 338 -17.58 12.73 0.39
C ASN A 338 -17.14 12.55 1.85
N PRO A 339 -18.07 12.51 2.81
CA PRO A 339 -17.75 12.22 4.20
C PRO A 339 -17.21 10.79 4.34
N LEU A 340 -16.40 10.56 5.38
CA LEU A 340 -15.84 9.27 5.78
C LEU A 340 -16.39 8.90 7.18
N PRO A 341 -17.64 8.45 7.29
CA PRO A 341 -18.30 8.25 8.60
C PRO A 341 -17.69 7.12 9.43
N ASN A 342 -16.92 6.21 8.86
CA ASN A 342 -16.27 5.13 9.59
C ASN A 342 -14.89 5.50 10.15
N VAL A 343 -14.29 6.62 9.77
CA VAL A 343 -13.00 7.08 10.29
C VAL A 343 -12.95 7.17 11.82
N PRO A 344 -13.97 7.70 12.53
CA PRO A 344 -13.95 7.71 13.99
C PRO A 344 -13.84 6.31 14.60
N ILE A 345 -14.54 5.31 14.04
CA ILE A 345 -14.53 3.91 14.51
C ILE A 345 -13.15 3.29 14.21
N GLU A 346 -12.62 3.52 13.01
CA GLU A 346 -11.30 3.05 12.59
C GLU A 346 -10.20 3.56 13.52
N LEU A 347 -10.15 4.87 13.77
CA LEU A 347 -9.16 5.48 14.66
C LEU A 347 -9.27 4.98 16.10
N GLN A 348 -10.50 4.84 16.62
CA GLN A 348 -10.74 4.35 17.96
C GLN A 348 -10.30 2.90 18.12
N SER A 349 -10.65 2.02 17.18
CA SER A 349 -10.22 0.62 17.17
C SER A 349 -8.70 0.51 17.19
N ILE A 350 -8.02 1.18 16.26
CA ILE A 350 -6.56 1.15 16.12
C ILE A 350 -5.89 1.69 17.39
N SER A 351 -6.34 2.84 17.91
CA SER A 351 -5.72 3.45 19.10
C SER A 351 -5.88 2.59 20.36
N THR A 352 -7.04 1.95 20.51
CA THR A 352 -7.32 1.04 21.63
C THR A 352 -6.44 -0.20 21.54
N GLU A 353 -6.36 -0.81 20.38
CA GLU A 353 -5.62 -2.03 20.16
C GLU A 353 -4.10 -1.82 20.22
N TRP A 354 -3.59 -0.75 19.64
CA TRP A 354 -2.15 -0.47 19.52
C TRP A 354 -1.62 0.55 20.53
N ARG A 355 -2.43 0.89 21.53
CA ARG A 355 -2.03 1.75 22.66
C ARG A 355 -1.38 3.06 22.21
N GLY A 356 -2.07 3.81 21.36
CA GLY A 356 -1.61 5.10 20.87
C GLY A 356 -2.70 6.16 20.92
N PRO A 357 -2.35 7.44 20.79
CA PRO A 357 -3.33 8.51 20.73
C PRO A 357 -4.08 8.51 19.38
N SER A 358 -5.32 9.00 19.40
CA SER A 358 -6.08 9.29 18.20
C SER A 358 -6.52 10.76 18.17
N PHE A 359 -6.47 11.38 16.97
CA PHE A 359 -6.86 12.77 16.76
C PHE A 359 -7.77 12.87 15.54
N LEU A 360 -8.96 13.43 15.75
CA LEU A 360 -10.01 13.48 14.74
C LEU A 360 -10.34 14.94 14.37
N ASN A 361 -10.69 15.18 13.10
CA ASN A 361 -11.22 16.43 12.57
C ASN A 361 -10.33 17.65 12.91
N SER A 362 -10.79 18.60 13.69
CA SER A 362 -10.08 19.85 14.01
C SER A 362 -8.69 19.64 14.63
N SER A 363 -8.45 18.49 15.23
CA SER A 363 -7.14 18.11 15.77
C SER A 363 -6.21 17.47 14.73
N PHE A 364 -6.70 17.17 13.52
CA PHE A 364 -5.90 16.59 12.43
C PHE A 364 -5.24 17.70 11.61
N THR A 365 -4.21 18.31 12.15
CA THR A 365 -3.40 19.37 11.51
C THR A 365 -1.95 18.93 11.33
N ILE A 366 -1.20 19.59 10.43
CA ILE A 366 0.23 19.31 10.21
C ILE A 366 1.02 19.59 11.50
N ASP A 367 0.72 20.69 12.19
CA ASP A 367 1.43 21.07 13.42
C ASP A 367 1.22 20.03 14.53
N ASN A 368 -0.03 19.56 14.70
CA ASN A 368 -0.29 18.52 15.68
C ASN A 368 0.37 17.18 15.29
N LEU A 369 0.32 16.79 14.01
CA LEU A 369 1.01 15.60 13.50
C LEU A 369 2.51 15.65 13.82
N ASN A 370 3.18 16.76 13.52
CA ASN A 370 4.60 16.96 13.81
C ASN A 370 4.90 16.96 15.30
N SER A 371 4.08 17.66 16.10
CA SER A 371 4.25 17.73 17.55
C SER A 371 4.12 16.34 18.18
N GLN A 372 3.06 15.60 17.85
CA GLN A 372 2.83 14.26 18.39
C GLN A 372 3.94 13.30 17.99
N HIS A 373 4.32 13.29 16.71
CA HIS A 373 5.37 12.40 16.23
C HIS A 373 6.72 12.68 16.90
N SER A 374 7.14 13.95 16.99
CA SER A 374 8.43 14.34 17.59
C SER A 374 8.51 14.00 19.09
N GLN A 375 7.40 14.13 19.82
CA GLN A 375 7.35 13.86 21.27
C GLN A 375 7.15 12.37 21.58
N GLY A 376 6.31 11.68 20.81
CA GLY A 376 5.89 10.31 21.09
C GLY A 376 6.73 9.22 20.44
N GLY A 377 7.53 9.54 19.43
CA GLY A 377 8.38 8.57 18.72
C GLY A 377 7.60 7.42 18.08
N PHE A 378 6.40 7.68 17.60
CA PHE A 378 5.52 6.66 17.00
C PHE A 378 6.14 6.05 15.75
N ARG A 379 6.17 4.72 15.71
CA ARG A 379 6.75 3.98 14.60
C ARG A 379 5.74 3.62 13.51
N ILE A 380 4.46 3.73 13.82
CA ILE A 380 3.36 3.61 12.87
C ILE A 380 2.58 4.93 12.91
N VAL A 381 2.38 5.53 11.74
CA VAL A 381 1.52 6.69 11.55
C VAL A 381 0.37 6.28 10.65
N HIS A 382 -0.85 6.37 11.15
CA HIS A 382 -2.07 6.06 10.44
C HIS A 382 -2.86 7.34 10.16
N LEU A 383 -3.10 7.63 8.88
CA LEU A 383 -3.82 8.81 8.42
C LEU A 383 -5.09 8.37 7.68
N ALA A 384 -6.24 8.53 8.32
CA ALA A 384 -7.55 8.20 7.76
C ALA A 384 -8.21 9.46 7.19
N THR A 385 -7.98 9.72 5.91
CA THR A 385 -8.47 10.90 5.18
C THR A 385 -8.33 10.73 3.69
N HIS A 386 -8.95 11.63 2.91
CA HIS A 386 -8.71 11.67 1.46
C HIS A 386 -7.26 12.03 1.14
N ALA A 387 -6.67 11.30 0.20
CA ALA A 387 -5.40 11.63 -0.42
C ALA A 387 -5.49 11.39 -1.93
N GLU A 388 -4.87 12.26 -2.70
CA GLU A 388 -4.92 12.18 -4.16
C GLU A 388 -3.51 12.26 -4.77
N PHE A 389 -3.19 11.29 -5.63
CA PHE A 389 -2.01 11.29 -6.48
C PHE A 389 -2.42 11.64 -7.91
N LYS A 390 -1.92 12.79 -8.39
CA LYS A 390 -2.40 13.46 -9.60
C LYS A 390 -1.30 13.61 -10.66
N PRO A 391 -1.70 13.78 -11.93
CA PRO A 391 -0.78 14.15 -13.00
C PRO A 391 -0.01 15.44 -12.72
N GLY A 392 1.15 15.57 -13.34
CA GLY A 392 2.02 16.73 -13.27
C GLY A 392 2.96 16.71 -12.09
N GLN A 393 3.26 17.87 -11.52
CA GLN A 393 4.27 18.00 -10.47
C GLN A 393 3.86 17.34 -9.15
N ALA A 394 4.84 16.95 -8.35
CA ALA A 394 4.61 16.35 -7.02
C ALA A 394 3.74 17.22 -6.09
N SER A 395 3.76 18.56 -6.28
CA SER A 395 2.88 19.49 -5.56
C SER A 395 1.38 19.34 -5.88
N ASN A 396 1.01 18.69 -6.98
CA ASN A 396 -0.38 18.41 -7.31
C ASN A 396 -0.97 17.27 -6.48
N SER A 397 -0.12 16.39 -5.96
CA SER A 397 -0.49 15.25 -5.11
C SER A 397 -0.48 15.67 -3.65
N TYR A 398 -1.48 15.24 -2.88
CA TYR A 398 -1.65 15.71 -1.50
C TYR A 398 -2.41 14.73 -0.60
N ILE A 399 -2.22 14.90 0.71
CA ILE A 399 -3.04 14.33 1.78
C ILE A 399 -3.91 15.46 2.34
N GLN A 400 -5.23 15.26 2.46
CA GLN A 400 -6.15 16.27 2.96
C GLN A 400 -6.10 16.33 4.49
N MET A 401 -5.56 17.40 5.04
CA MET A 401 -5.60 17.70 6.47
C MET A 401 -6.89 18.47 6.83
N TRP A 402 -7.11 18.81 8.11
CA TRP A 402 -8.31 19.55 8.51
C TRP A 402 -8.38 20.93 7.85
N ASN A 403 -7.35 21.72 7.95
CA ASN A 403 -7.32 23.13 7.53
C ASN A 403 -6.48 23.39 6.28
N THR A 404 -5.80 22.38 5.76
CA THR A 404 -4.86 22.54 4.63
C THR A 404 -4.66 21.21 3.88
N LYS A 405 -3.84 21.25 2.84
CA LYS A 405 -3.35 20.08 2.10
C LYS A 405 -1.87 19.88 2.36
N LEU A 406 -1.49 18.70 2.83
CA LEU A 406 -0.09 18.31 2.90
C LEU A 406 0.33 17.81 1.52
N GLN A 407 1.01 18.65 0.76
CA GLN A 407 1.47 18.32 -0.59
C GLN A 407 2.65 17.35 -0.54
N LEU A 408 2.74 16.47 -1.55
CA LEU A 408 3.78 15.43 -1.62
C LEU A 408 5.20 16.02 -1.61
N ASN A 409 5.43 17.14 -2.29
CA ASN A 409 6.73 17.80 -2.31
C ASN A 409 7.18 18.37 -0.94
N HIS A 410 6.27 18.49 0.04
CA HIS A 410 6.56 19.00 1.39
C HIS A 410 6.62 17.91 2.46
N MET A 411 6.42 16.63 2.10
CA MET A 411 6.38 15.54 3.08
C MET A 411 7.73 15.26 3.76
N ASP A 412 8.85 15.62 3.14
CA ASP A 412 10.17 15.54 3.76
C ASP A 412 10.33 16.48 4.98
N GLY A 413 9.56 17.57 5.03
CA GLY A 413 9.47 18.46 6.18
C GLY A 413 8.90 17.82 7.45
N LEU A 414 8.22 16.68 7.36
CA LEU A 414 7.71 15.93 8.50
C LEU A 414 8.80 15.21 9.32
N ASN A 415 10.01 15.11 8.76
CA ASN A 415 11.20 14.51 9.39
C ASN A 415 10.98 13.09 9.95
N TRP A 416 10.22 12.25 9.26
CA TRP A 416 9.88 10.89 9.69
C TRP A 416 11.05 9.89 9.65
N ARG A 417 12.25 10.38 9.38
CA ARG A 417 13.50 9.62 9.57
C ARG A 417 13.99 9.67 11.03
N ASN A 418 13.54 10.67 11.80
CA ASN A 418 13.96 10.83 13.20
C ASN A 418 12.89 11.50 14.06
N PRO A 419 12.15 10.76 14.89
CA PRO A 419 12.15 9.29 15.02
C PRO A 419 11.72 8.56 13.75
N GLN A 420 12.27 7.36 13.52
CA GLN A 420 11.97 6.62 12.28
C GLN A 420 10.53 6.07 12.27
N VAL A 421 9.73 6.50 11.30
CA VAL A 421 8.45 5.86 10.96
C VAL A 421 8.73 4.59 10.15
N GLU A 422 8.33 3.45 10.68
CA GLU A 422 8.46 2.14 10.04
C GLU A 422 7.34 1.91 9.02
N LEU A 423 6.13 2.44 9.31
CA LEU A 423 4.96 2.27 8.47
C LEU A 423 4.08 3.51 8.49
N LEU A 424 3.86 4.10 7.32
CA LEU A 424 2.80 5.07 7.05
C LEU A 424 1.59 4.32 6.48
N VAL A 425 0.40 4.51 7.05
CA VAL A 425 -0.86 3.99 6.50
C VAL A 425 -1.71 5.16 6.04
N LEU A 426 -2.13 5.13 4.77
CA LEU A 426 -3.11 6.03 4.19
C LEU A 426 -4.37 5.24 3.87
N SER A 427 -5.41 5.35 4.69
CA SER A 427 -6.59 4.49 4.60
C SER A 427 -7.62 4.91 3.54
N ALA A 428 -7.50 6.11 2.95
CA ALA A 428 -8.38 6.58 1.88
C ALA A 428 -7.62 7.36 0.80
N CYS A 429 -6.93 6.65 -0.08
CA CYS A 429 -6.15 7.23 -1.18
C CYS A 429 -6.86 7.07 -2.53
N ARG A 430 -6.46 7.92 -3.47
CA ARG A 430 -6.81 7.80 -4.89
C ARG A 430 -5.60 8.12 -5.74
N THR A 431 -5.22 7.18 -6.62
CA THR A 431 -4.21 7.41 -7.66
C THR A 431 -4.91 7.53 -9.00
N VAL A 432 -4.48 8.47 -9.85
CA VAL A 432 -4.95 8.49 -11.24
C VAL A 432 -4.30 7.33 -11.97
N LEU A 433 -5.08 6.27 -12.19
CA LEU A 433 -4.60 5.00 -12.71
C LEU A 433 -4.05 5.15 -14.14
N GLY A 434 -2.84 4.64 -14.35
CA GLY A 434 -2.17 4.68 -15.64
C GLY A 434 -1.51 6.00 -16.00
N ASP A 435 -1.63 7.02 -15.16
CA ASP A 435 -0.88 8.27 -15.32
C ASP A 435 0.51 8.16 -14.69
N ARG A 436 1.55 8.51 -15.44
CA ARG A 436 2.95 8.31 -15.04
C ARG A 436 3.33 9.10 -13.79
N GLU A 437 2.96 10.35 -13.72
CA GLU A 437 3.32 11.25 -12.61
C GLU A 437 2.55 10.87 -11.34
N ALA A 438 1.27 10.52 -11.46
CA ALA A 438 0.47 10.00 -10.34
C ALA A 438 1.04 8.68 -9.81
N GLU A 439 1.47 7.77 -10.71
CA GLU A 439 2.14 6.52 -10.35
C GLU A 439 3.50 6.75 -9.67
N LEU A 440 4.27 7.77 -10.09
CA LEU A 440 5.52 8.16 -9.43
C LEU A 440 5.25 8.70 -8.02
N GLY A 441 4.23 9.53 -7.86
CA GLY A 441 3.83 10.07 -6.56
C GLY A 441 3.43 8.97 -5.58
N PHE A 442 2.60 8.04 -6.03
CA PHE A 442 2.16 6.90 -5.22
C PHE A 442 3.33 5.95 -4.90
N GLY A 443 4.06 5.51 -5.93
CA GLY A 443 5.17 4.56 -5.77
C GLY A 443 6.36 5.13 -4.99
N GLY A 444 6.55 6.45 -5.00
CA GLY A 444 7.62 7.15 -4.27
C GLY A 444 7.24 7.65 -2.88
N LEU A 445 6.01 7.43 -2.43
CA LEU A 445 5.47 7.98 -1.17
C LEU A 445 6.33 7.65 0.05
N ALA A 446 6.75 6.39 0.20
CA ALA A 446 7.60 5.97 1.31
C ALA A 446 8.95 6.71 1.29
N VAL A 447 9.58 6.82 0.12
CA VAL A 447 10.87 7.52 -0.04
C VAL A 447 10.75 9.00 0.29
N LYS A 448 9.72 9.68 -0.25
CA LYS A 448 9.52 11.12 -0.07
C LYS A 448 9.13 11.48 1.36
N SER A 449 8.28 10.69 2.01
CA SER A 449 7.88 10.92 3.40
C SER A 449 8.99 10.62 4.41
N GLY A 450 9.97 9.81 4.04
CA GLY A 450 11.01 9.31 4.95
C GLY A 450 10.57 8.12 5.79
N ALA A 451 9.34 7.62 5.65
CA ALA A 451 8.92 6.35 6.22
C ALA A 451 9.60 5.18 5.49
N LYS A 452 9.81 4.04 6.16
CA LYS A 452 10.39 2.86 5.50
C LYS A 452 9.40 2.20 4.54
N SER A 453 8.12 2.23 4.89
CA SER A 453 7.03 1.68 4.08
C SER A 453 5.84 2.61 4.11
N ALA A 454 5.04 2.57 3.06
CA ALA A 454 3.71 3.15 3.03
C ALA A 454 2.70 2.09 2.56
N LEU A 455 1.53 2.07 3.20
CA LEU A 455 0.35 1.34 2.74
C LEU A 455 -0.64 2.36 2.20
N GLY A 456 -1.04 2.24 0.96
CA GLY A 456 -2.00 3.13 0.33
C GLY A 456 -2.88 2.42 -0.68
N SER A 457 -3.95 3.07 -1.13
CA SER A 457 -4.86 2.50 -2.12
C SER A 457 -4.73 3.12 -3.50
N LEU A 458 -4.86 2.29 -4.52
CA LEU A 458 -4.79 2.67 -5.93
C LEU A 458 -6.04 3.43 -6.39
N TRP A 459 -7.20 3.14 -5.81
CA TRP A 459 -8.47 3.81 -6.09
C TRP A 459 -9.27 3.98 -4.82
N TYR A 460 -10.29 4.81 -4.89
CA TYR A 460 -11.18 5.08 -3.78
C TYR A 460 -12.08 3.86 -3.50
N VAL A 461 -11.83 3.20 -2.39
CA VAL A 461 -12.68 2.12 -1.87
C VAL A 461 -13.79 2.74 -1.03
N ASP A 462 -14.96 2.09 -0.96
CA ASP A 462 -15.99 2.57 -0.04
C ASP A 462 -15.50 2.49 1.42
N ASP A 463 -16.06 3.37 2.24
CA ASP A 463 -15.63 3.57 3.62
C ASP A 463 -15.78 2.30 4.49
N GLY A 464 -16.79 1.45 4.21
CA GLY A 464 -16.99 0.16 4.88
C GLY A 464 -15.93 -0.87 4.51
N GLY A 465 -15.57 -0.96 3.22
CA GLY A 465 -14.51 -1.84 2.74
C GLY A 465 -13.14 -1.42 3.27
N THR A 466 -12.89 -0.13 3.38
CA THR A 466 -11.67 0.42 3.97
C THR A 466 -11.56 0.07 5.45
N LEU A 467 -12.61 0.31 6.25
CA LEU A 467 -12.66 -0.08 7.66
C LEU A 467 -12.42 -1.59 7.82
N ALA A 468 -13.04 -2.42 6.98
CA ALA A 468 -12.89 -3.87 7.03
C ALA A 468 -11.44 -4.32 6.81
N LEU A 469 -10.78 -3.80 5.77
CA LEU A 469 -9.40 -4.15 5.49
C LEU A 469 -8.44 -3.63 6.56
N MET A 470 -8.61 -2.39 7.02
CA MET A 470 -7.73 -1.81 8.03
C MET A 470 -7.86 -2.53 9.37
N SER A 471 -9.08 -2.84 9.83
CA SER A 471 -9.28 -3.62 11.05
C SER A 471 -8.59 -4.97 10.97
N GLU A 472 -8.78 -5.70 9.88
CA GLU A 472 -8.13 -7.00 9.66
C GLU A 472 -6.60 -6.85 9.54
N PHE A 473 -6.11 -5.85 8.83
CA PHE A 473 -4.67 -5.61 8.67
C PHE A 473 -3.97 -5.37 10.01
N TYR A 474 -4.54 -4.52 10.87
CA TYR A 474 -3.96 -4.23 12.18
C TYR A 474 -4.03 -5.44 13.13
N GLU A 475 -5.08 -6.25 13.05
CA GLU A 475 -5.16 -7.53 13.77
C GLU A 475 -4.03 -8.47 13.36
N GLN A 476 -3.85 -8.69 12.04
CA GLN A 476 -2.80 -9.57 11.51
C GLN A 476 -1.38 -9.06 11.80
N LEU A 477 -1.20 -7.73 11.80
CA LEU A 477 0.12 -7.09 11.96
C LEU A 477 0.79 -7.40 13.31
N ARG A 478 0.03 -7.78 14.32
CA ARG A 478 0.55 -8.21 15.63
C ARG A 478 1.17 -9.59 15.61
N GLY A 479 0.63 -10.48 14.79
CA GLY A 479 0.97 -11.90 14.77
C GLY A 479 2.08 -12.27 13.81
N VAL A 480 2.48 -11.36 12.90
CA VAL A 480 3.46 -11.64 11.84
C VAL A 480 4.77 -10.88 12.03
N THR A 481 5.82 -11.33 11.34
CA THR A 481 7.14 -10.70 11.41
C THR A 481 7.31 -9.58 10.38
N ILE A 482 6.56 -9.60 9.27
CA ILE A 482 6.69 -8.64 8.17
C ILE A 482 5.34 -8.02 7.78
N LYS A 483 5.38 -6.75 7.38
CA LYS A 483 4.20 -5.93 7.08
C LYS A 483 3.38 -6.44 5.90
N THR A 484 4.06 -6.92 4.85
CA THR A 484 3.39 -7.44 3.66
C THR A 484 2.64 -8.75 3.91
N GLU A 485 3.07 -9.57 4.87
CA GLU A 485 2.34 -10.76 5.30
C GLU A 485 1.04 -10.39 6.02
N ALA A 486 1.06 -9.33 6.86
CA ALA A 486 -0.16 -8.83 7.48
C ALA A 486 -1.19 -8.39 6.43
N LEU A 487 -0.75 -7.63 5.42
CA LEU A 487 -1.62 -7.21 4.32
C LEU A 487 -2.14 -8.41 3.52
N GLN A 488 -1.29 -9.37 3.22
CA GLN A 488 -1.67 -10.62 2.55
C GLN A 488 -2.79 -11.36 3.30
N LEU A 489 -2.61 -11.57 4.60
CA LEU A 489 -3.59 -12.27 5.45
C LEU A 489 -4.92 -11.50 5.53
N ALA A 490 -4.86 -10.18 5.64
CA ALA A 490 -6.06 -9.33 5.63
C ALA A 490 -6.83 -9.45 4.30
N GLN A 491 -6.12 -9.39 3.17
CA GLN A 491 -6.73 -9.57 1.85
C GLN A 491 -7.32 -10.98 1.68
N GLN A 492 -6.65 -12.01 2.14
CA GLN A 492 -7.15 -13.40 2.14
C GLN A 492 -8.40 -13.57 3.03
N ALA A 493 -8.47 -12.89 4.17
CA ALA A 493 -9.64 -12.91 5.04
C ALA A 493 -10.87 -12.28 4.35
N MET A 494 -10.66 -11.20 3.57
CA MET A 494 -11.73 -10.62 2.75
C MET A 494 -12.12 -11.52 1.57
N ILE A 495 -11.17 -12.10 0.84
CA ILE A 495 -11.40 -13.04 -0.26
C ILE A 495 -12.27 -14.21 0.21
N SER A 496 -11.92 -14.79 1.35
CA SER A 496 -12.63 -15.96 1.92
C SER A 496 -13.95 -15.61 2.64
N GLY A 497 -14.33 -14.32 2.74
CA GLY A 497 -15.53 -13.87 3.46
C GLY A 497 -15.46 -14.00 4.98
N LYS A 498 -14.28 -14.29 5.54
CA LYS A 498 -14.06 -14.24 7.00
C LYS A 498 -14.26 -12.82 7.52
N THR A 499 -13.76 -11.82 6.79
CA THR A 499 -14.00 -10.41 7.07
C THR A 499 -15.21 -9.93 6.27
N ARG A 500 -16.29 -9.50 6.96
CA ARG A 500 -17.57 -9.12 6.37
C ARG A 500 -18.38 -8.23 7.30
N LEU A 501 -19.35 -7.52 6.75
CA LEU A 501 -20.41 -6.86 7.52
C LEU A 501 -21.59 -7.81 7.69
N GLU A 502 -22.01 -8.03 8.91
CA GLU A 502 -23.16 -8.88 9.24
C GLU A 502 -23.86 -8.40 10.52
N ASN A 503 -25.20 -8.23 10.46
CA ASN A 503 -26.03 -7.81 11.60
C ASN A 503 -25.58 -6.51 12.31
N GLY A 504 -25.11 -5.52 11.55
CA GLY A 504 -24.61 -4.26 12.10
C GLY A 504 -23.24 -4.34 12.76
N GLN A 505 -22.53 -5.44 12.56
CA GLN A 505 -21.18 -5.65 13.08
C GLN A 505 -20.20 -5.89 11.94
N LEU A 506 -18.99 -5.39 12.08
CA LEU A 506 -17.86 -5.84 11.30
C LEU A 506 -17.27 -7.08 11.98
N VAL A 507 -17.35 -8.21 11.31
CA VAL A 507 -16.74 -9.47 11.72
C VAL A 507 -15.33 -9.53 11.10
N THR A 508 -14.31 -9.77 11.91
CA THR A 508 -12.92 -9.99 11.52
C THR A 508 -12.43 -11.33 12.06
N THR A 509 -11.22 -11.73 11.72
CA THR A 509 -10.61 -12.95 12.28
C THR A 509 -10.28 -12.80 13.77
N GLY A 510 -10.08 -11.57 14.28
CA GLY A 510 -9.80 -11.27 15.68
C GLY A 510 -11.03 -11.02 16.54
N GLY A 511 -12.22 -10.82 15.94
CA GLY A 511 -13.43 -10.53 16.71
C GLY A 511 -14.51 -9.79 15.95
N GLN A 512 -15.31 -9.02 16.69
CA GLN A 512 -16.42 -8.26 16.14
C GLN A 512 -16.38 -6.81 16.65
N LEU A 513 -16.58 -5.86 15.73
CA LEU A 513 -16.73 -4.43 16.02
C LEU A 513 -18.18 -4.03 15.79
N ASN A 514 -18.82 -3.41 16.81
CA ASN A 514 -20.14 -2.83 16.66
C ASN A 514 -20.07 -1.55 15.83
N LEU A 515 -20.88 -1.49 14.79
CA LEU A 515 -20.98 -0.32 13.92
C LEU A 515 -22.20 0.51 14.26
N SER A 516 -22.16 1.80 13.91
CA SER A 516 -23.33 2.67 14.05
C SER A 516 -24.49 2.17 13.18
N ALA A 517 -25.72 2.47 13.60
CA ALA A 517 -26.98 1.98 13.01
C ALA A 517 -27.12 2.18 11.48
N ASN A 518 -26.33 3.07 10.89
CA ASN A 518 -26.38 3.38 9.46
C ASN A 518 -25.68 2.33 8.56
N LEU A 519 -24.91 1.39 9.13
CA LEU A 519 -24.13 0.37 8.41
C LEU A 519 -24.74 -1.05 8.55
N GLN A 520 -26.04 -1.15 8.76
CA GLN A 520 -26.71 -2.43 9.03
C GLN A 520 -26.87 -3.38 7.84
N LYS A 521 -26.36 -3.04 6.66
CA LYS A 521 -26.46 -3.91 5.48
C LYS A 521 -25.41 -5.02 5.56
N LYS A 522 -25.86 -6.28 5.35
CA LYS A 522 -24.97 -7.40 5.10
C LYS A 522 -24.14 -7.10 3.85
N GLN A 523 -22.81 -7.11 3.97
CA GLN A 523 -21.89 -6.85 2.85
C GLN A 523 -20.74 -7.85 2.87
N ASN A 524 -20.51 -8.47 1.73
CA ASN A 524 -19.36 -9.33 1.48
C ASN A 524 -18.29 -8.50 0.73
N PHE A 525 -17.07 -8.60 1.18
CA PHE A 525 -15.92 -7.87 0.62
C PHE A 525 -15.04 -8.75 -0.26
N SER A 526 -15.52 -9.91 -0.74
CA SER A 526 -14.71 -10.87 -1.52
C SER A 526 -14.30 -10.36 -2.91
N HIS A 527 -15.01 -9.38 -3.48
CA HIS A 527 -14.64 -8.81 -4.77
C HIS A 527 -13.33 -8.00 -4.67
N PRO A 528 -12.40 -8.11 -5.66
CA PRO A 528 -11.11 -7.40 -5.66
C PRO A 528 -11.19 -5.88 -5.50
N TYR A 529 -12.31 -5.26 -5.84
CA TYR A 529 -12.56 -3.84 -5.63
C TYR A 529 -12.25 -3.39 -4.19
N TYR A 530 -12.57 -4.21 -3.19
CA TYR A 530 -12.46 -3.85 -1.77
C TYR A 530 -11.05 -4.04 -1.21
N TRP A 531 -10.31 -5.05 -1.67
CA TRP A 531 -9.03 -5.44 -1.05
C TRP A 531 -7.82 -5.25 -1.96
N SER A 532 -7.95 -5.40 -3.28
CA SER A 532 -6.77 -5.35 -4.17
C SER A 532 -6.31 -3.93 -4.51
N SER A 533 -7.07 -2.91 -4.09
CA SER A 533 -6.65 -1.51 -4.15
C SER A 533 -5.46 -1.21 -3.25
N PHE A 534 -5.40 -1.85 -2.08
CA PHE A 534 -4.35 -1.58 -1.09
C PHE A 534 -3.06 -2.31 -1.42
N THR A 535 -1.99 -1.53 -1.46
CA THR A 535 -0.66 -2.01 -1.86
C THR A 535 0.39 -1.45 -0.91
N MET A 536 1.31 -2.31 -0.49
CA MET A 536 2.50 -1.90 0.26
C MET A 536 3.53 -1.30 -0.68
N ILE A 537 4.16 -0.19 -0.26
CA ILE A 537 5.19 0.54 -1.00
C ILE A 537 6.43 0.64 -0.14
N GLY A 538 7.60 0.40 -0.72
CA GLY A 538 8.89 0.45 -0.01
C GLY A 538 9.22 -0.86 0.71
N ASN A 539 9.77 -0.77 1.91
CA ASN A 539 10.26 -1.92 2.67
C ASN A 539 9.12 -2.90 3.07
N PRO A 540 9.12 -4.16 2.60
CA PRO A 540 8.06 -5.13 2.90
C PRO A 540 8.12 -5.69 4.33
N TRP A 541 9.29 -5.60 4.97
CA TRP A 541 9.62 -6.28 6.22
C TRP A 541 9.29 -5.50 7.49
#